data_f8a8daf45f0699d89cc72a0f0eb6f1c6
#
_entry.id   f8a8daf45f0699d89cc72a0f0eb6f1c6
#
_cell.length_a   1.000
_cell.length_b   1.000
_cell.length_c   1.000
_cell.angle_alpha   90.00
_cell.angle_beta   90.00
_cell.angle_gamma   90.00
#
_symmetry.space_group_name_H-M   'P 1'
#
loop_
_entity.id
_entity.type
_entity.pdbx_description
1 polymer ?
#
loop_
_entity_poly.entity_id
_entity_poly.type
_entity_poly.pdbx_seq_one_letter_code
_entity_poly.pdbx_strand_id
1 'polypeptide(L)'
;MRHSRVIHDNRISTTGFRRAGLATGKASREPEETPETAAEKVNPPPAVQPVSERFPALEEQEITFTVLAPEAREVSVVGSFNGWRPNAAPLKNTGAGEWAVRLMLRSGQYEYRFAVDGRLREDPRASQHVANPFGEFNSVLVVPLAARTSLL
;
A
#
# COMPACT_ATOMS: atom_id res chain seq x y z
N MET A 1 -3.97 -53.07 -18.75
CA MET A 1 -5.07 -53.11 -17.79
C MET A 1 -5.35 -51.68 -17.37
N ARG A 2 -6.29 -51.07 -18.05
CA ARG A 2 -7.69 -50.82 -17.77
C ARG A 2 -7.87 -49.98 -16.48
N HIS A 3 -8.34 -48.78 -16.71
CA HIS A 3 -9.58 -48.08 -16.33
C HIS A 3 -9.40 -47.23 -15.05
N SER A 4 -9.93 -46.06 -14.89
CA SER A 4 -11.23 -45.54 -15.28
C SER A 4 -11.27 -44.03 -15.13
N ARG A 5 -11.88 -43.39 -16.06
CA ARG A 5 -12.39 -42.00 -15.97
C ARG A 5 -13.61 -42.01 -15.04
N VAL A 6 -13.70 -41.04 -14.15
CA VAL A 6 -14.98 -40.65 -13.55
C VAL A 6 -15.24 -39.20 -13.88
N ILE A 7 -16.19 -39.04 -14.78
CA ILE A 7 -16.82 -37.78 -15.12
C ILE A 7 -17.94 -37.55 -14.09
N HIS A 8 -17.90 -36.47 -13.36
CA HIS A 8 -19.08 -36.02 -12.60
C HIS A 8 -19.68 -34.82 -13.31
N ASP A 9 -20.71 -35.16 -14.05
CA ASP A 9 -21.71 -34.29 -14.60
C ASP A 9 -22.65 -33.88 -13.45
N ASN A 10 -22.67 -32.59 -13.10
CA ASN A 10 -23.64 -32.08 -12.14
C ASN A 10 -24.53 -31.02 -12.81
N ARG A 11 -25.51 -31.54 -13.53
CA ARG A 11 -26.68 -30.77 -13.95
C ARG A 11 -27.56 -30.54 -12.75
N ILE A 12 -27.76 -29.31 -12.37
CA ILE A 12 -28.86 -28.92 -11.49
C ILE A 12 -29.86 -28.13 -12.28
N SER A 13 -31.01 -28.75 -12.40
CA SER A 13 -32.22 -28.29 -13.01
C SER A 13 -32.78 -27.03 -12.37
N THR A 14 -33.15 -26.16 -13.24
CA THR A 14 -34.11 -25.09 -13.07
C THR A 14 -35.49 -25.66 -12.73
N THR A 15 -36.06 -25.22 -11.66
CA THR A 15 -37.52 -25.29 -11.49
C THR A 15 -38.03 -23.97 -10.99
N GLY A 16 -38.81 -23.39 -11.84
CA GLY A 16 -39.52 -22.17 -11.65
C GLY A 16 -40.61 -22.26 -10.60
N PHE A 17 -40.87 -21.15 -10.01
CA PHE A 17 -42.13 -20.91 -9.31
C PHE A 17 -42.74 -19.59 -9.80
N ARG A 18 -43.81 -19.74 -10.49
CA ARG A 18 -44.75 -18.69 -10.89
C ARG A 18 -45.72 -18.42 -9.74
N ARG A 19 -46.20 -17.20 -9.73
CA ARG A 19 -47.53 -16.68 -9.46
C ARG A 19 -47.65 -15.82 -8.23
N ALA A 20 -47.86 -14.57 -8.48
CA ALA A 20 -49.15 -13.90 -8.69
C ALA A 20 -49.90 -13.66 -7.37
N GLY A 21 -50.01 -12.42 -7.02
CA GLY A 21 -50.87 -11.92 -5.98
C GLY A 21 -51.11 -10.41 -6.22
N LEU A 22 -52.14 -10.15 -6.95
CA LEU A 22 -52.77 -8.86 -7.06
C LEU A 22 -53.24 -8.42 -5.67
N ALA A 23 -52.94 -7.21 -5.25
CA ALA A 23 -53.77 -6.47 -4.30
C ALA A 23 -53.68 -4.98 -4.61
N THR A 24 -54.68 -4.51 -5.24
CA THR A 24 -55.13 -3.16 -5.30
C THR A 24 -55.34 -2.60 -3.90
N GLY A 25 -54.74 -1.48 -3.61
CA GLY A 25 -54.95 -0.70 -2.39
C GLY A 25 -54.70 0.77 -2.66
N LYS A 26 -55.71 1.38 -3.20
CA LYS A 26 -55.92 2.80 -3.38
C LYS A 26 -55.99 3.48 -2.01
N ALA A 27 -55.08 4.40 -1.76
CA ALA A 27 -55.30 5.45 -0.76
C ALA A 27 -54.46 6.67 -1.13
N SER A 28 -55.10 7.54 -1.81
CA SER A 28 -54.81 8.95 -1.88
C SER A 28 -54.81 9.54 -0.48
N ARG A 29 -53.82 10.32 -0.15
CA ARG A 29 -53.89 11.54 0.65
C ARG A 29 -52.50 12.16 0.77
N GLU A 30 -52.31 13.18 -0.04
CA GLU A 30 -51.63 14.37 0.44
C GLU A 30 -52.53 15.04 1.47
N PRO A 31 -51.91 15.66 2.45
CA PRO A 31 -51.93 17.09 2.54
C PRO A 31 -50.53 17.61 2.84
N GLU A 32 -49.99 18.50 2.01
CA GLU A 32 -50.00 19.91 2.29
C GLU A 32 -49.96 20.27 3.77
N GLU A 33 -48.76 20.68 4.18
CA GLU A 33 -48.51 22.01 4.73
C GLU A 33 -47.06 22.14 5.11
N THR A 34 -46.38 22.93 4.35
CA THR A 34 -45.22 23.67 4.80
C THR A 34 -45.68 24.70 5.82
N PRO A 35 -45.10 24.79 6.99
CA PRO A 35 -44.91 26.07 7.61
C PRO A 35 -43.54 26.61 7.20
N GLU A 36 -43.60 27.49 6.29
CA GLU A 36 -42.67 28.59 6.20
C GLU A 36 -42.59 29.23 7.58
N THR A 37 -41.45 29.02 8.22
CA THR A 37 -41.16 29.80 9.42
C THR A 37 -39.67 30.07 9.50
N ALA A 38 -39.39 31.33 9.27
CA ALA A 38 -38.24 32.06 9.76
C ALA A 38 -36.87 31.56 9.27
N ALA A 39 -36.42 32.24 8.25
CA ALA A 39 -35.05 32.53 8.05
C ALA A 39 -34.42 33.05 9.35
N GLU A 40 -34.06 32.16 10.22
CA GLU A 40 -33.09 32.44 11.25
C GLU A 40 -31.77 32.60 10.51
N LYS A 41 -31.25 33.80 10.51
CA LYS A 41 -29.92 34.11 10.09
C LYS A 41 -28.97 33.35 11.02
N VAL A 42 -28.74 32.10 10.71
CA VAL A 42 -27.59 31.40 11.23
C VAL A 42 -26.43 32.04 10.50
N ASN A 43 -25.74 32.95 11.20
CA ASN A 43 -24.41 33.33 10.78
C ASN A 43 -23.66 32.04 10.45
N PRO A 44 -23.10 31.90 9.25
CA PRO A 44 -22.23 30.77 9.00
C PRO A 44 -21.18 30.83 10.10
N PRO A 45 -20.88 29.70 10.75
CA PRO A 45 -19.80 29.66 11.70
C PRO A 45 -18.57 30.24 11.01
N PRO A 46 -17.76 31.06 11.68
CA PRO A 46 -16.59 31.61 11.06
C PRO A 46 -15.87 30.44 10.41
N ALA A 47 -15.57 30.59 9.12
CA ALA A 47 -14.84 29.60 8.38
C ALA A 47 -13.66 29.22 9.28
N VAL A 48 -13.74 28.02 9.85
CA VAL A 48 -12.60 27.43 10.52
C VAL A 48 -11.63 27.27 9.37
N GLN A 49 -10.73 28.26 9.24
CA GLN A 49 -9.59 28.11 8.38
C GLN A 49 -8.97 26.80 8.82
N PRO A 50 -8.70 25.87 7.90
CA PRO A 50 -7.93 24.73 8.28
C PRO A 50 -6.68 25.31 8.91
N VAL A 51 -6.60 25.23 10.22
CA VAL A 51 -5.33 25.32 10.89
C VAL A 51 -4.55 24.20 10.22
N SER A 52 -3.80 24.56 9.19
CA SER A 52 -2.68 23.76 8.78
C SER A 52 -1.82 23.69 10.02
N GLU A 53 -2.23 22.79 10.92
CA GLU A 53 -1.29 22.29 11.90
C GLU A 53 -0.14 21.83 11.02
N ARG A 54 0.88 22.66 11.02
CA ARG A 54 2.16 22.31 10.47
C ARG A 54 2.69 21.18 11.35
N PHE A 55 2.10 20.02 11.19
CA PHE A 55 2.90 18.84 11.42
C PHE A 55 4.12 19.06 10.55
N PRO A 56 5.31 19.06 11.10
CA PRO A 56 6.50 19.12 10.28
C PRO A 56 6.27 18.05 9.23
N ALA A 57 6.15 18.48 7.99
CA ALA A 57 6.02 17.56 6.89
C ALA A 57 7.14 16.57 7.12
N LEU A 58 6.78 15.30 7.34
CA LEU A 58 7.76 14.25 7.54
C LEU A 58 8.56 14.23 6.23
N GLU A 59 9.66 14.96 6.23
CA GLU A 59 10.46 15.17 5.05
C GLU A 59 10.96 13.82 4.58
N GLU A 60 10.61 13.50 3.35
CA GLU A 60 11.12 12.32 2.69
C GLU A 60 12.51 12.65 2.15
N GLN A 61 13.45 11.76 2.34
CA GLN A 61 14.80 11.89 1.85
C GLN A 61 15.05 10.88 0.74
N GLU A 62 15.77 11.31 -0.28
CA GLU A 62 16.18 10.42 -1.35
C GLU A 62 17.29 9.51 -0.84
N ILE A 63 17.01 8.23 -0.78
CA ILE A 63 17.94 7.17 -0.39
C ILE A 63 18.26 6.33 -1.61
N THR A 64 19.55 6.16 -1.87
CA THR A 64 20.02 5.32 -2.96
C THR A 64 20.48 3.97 -2.42
N PHE A 65 19.82 2.91 -2.88
CA PHE A 65 20.27 1.53 -2.63
C PHE A 65 21.12 1.06 -3.80
N THR A 66 22.28 0.50 -3.51
CA THR A 66 23.18 -0.04 -4.52
C THR A 66 23.71 -1.40 -4.10
N VAL A 67 23.81 -2.32 -5.05
CA VAL A 67 24.41 -3.63 -4.82
C VAL A 67 25.18 -4.08 -6.06
N LEU A 68 26.29 -4.75 -5.82
CA LEU A 68 27.10 -5.36 -6.88
C LEU A 68 26.62 -6.80 -7.11
N ALA A 69 26.06 -7.03 -8.30
CA ALA A 69 25.56 -8.33 -8.72
C ALA A 69 25.72 -8.50 -10.25
N PRO A 70 26.95 -8.71 -10.73
CA PRO A 70 27.25 -8.68 -12.17
C PRO A 70 26.55 -9.79 -12.97
N GLU A 71 26.26 -10.90 -12.35
CA GLU A 71 25.60 -12.05 -12.99
C GLU A 71 24.09 -12.08 -12.81
N ALA A 72 23.53 -11.13 -12.04
CA ALA A 72 22.11 -11.07 -11.79
C ALA A 72 21.34 -10.62 -13.01
N ARG A 73 20.17 -11.23 -13.20
CA ARG A 73 19.19 -10.86 -14.24
C ARG A 73 18.17 -9.87 -13.71
N GLU A 74 17.84 -10.01 -12.45
CA GLU A 74 16.85 -9.18 -11.76
C GLU A 74 17.32 -8.93 -10.33
N VAL A 75 17.26 -7.66 -9.92
CA VAL A 75 17.56 -7.25 -8.54
C VAL A 75 16.46 -6.31 -8.05
N SER A 76 16.00 -6.54 -6.84
CA SER A 76 15.08 -5.63 -6.15
C SER A 76 15.48 -5.45 -4.69
N VAL A 77 15.01 -4.38 -4.06
CA VAL A 77 15.16 -4.19 -2.62
C VAL A 77 13.83 -4.40 -1.92
N VAL A 78 13.85 -5.19 -0.85
CA VAL A 78 12.68 -5.50 -0.02
C VAL A 78 12.98 -5.08 1.40
N GLY A 79 11.97 -4.57 2.09
CA GLY A 79 12.14 -4.13 3.45
C GLY A 79 10.85 -3.66 4.10
N SER A 80 10.96 -3.18 5.32
CA SER A 80 9.82 -2.67 6.09
C SER A 80 9.13 -1.48 5.41
N PHE A 81 9.85 -0.72 4.59
CA PHE A 81 9.30 0.43 3.84
C PHE A 81 8.38 0.03 2.68
N ASN A 82 8.47 -1.18 2.15
CA ASN A 82 7.61 -1.65 1.05
C ASN A 82 6.83 -2.93 1.37
N GLY A 83 6.76 -3.28 2.66
CA GLY A 83 6.06 -4.48 3.13
C GLY A 83 6.67 -5.78 2.62
N TRP A 84 7.99 -5.81 2.41
CA TRP A 84 8.76 -6.96 1.96
C TRP A 84 8.33 -7.50 0.59
N ARG A 85 7.83 -6.62 -0.29
CA ARG A 85 7.37 -6.98 -1.63
C ARG A 85 8.51 -6.91 -2.65
N PRO A 86 8.91 -8.01 -3.27
CA PRO A 86 10.05 -8.03 -4.21
C PRO A 86 9.87 -7.10 -5.42
N ASN A 87 8.64 -6.99 -5.92
CA ASN A 87 8.37 -6.22 -7.13
C ASN A 87 8.09 -4.73 -6.89
N ALA A 88 8.13 -4.27 -5.64
CA ALA A 88 7.79 -2.89 -5.30
C ALA A 88 8.95 -1.91 -5.56
N ALA A 89 10.18 -2.38 -5.53
CA ALA A 89 11.37 -1.55 -5.70
C ALA A 89 12.46 -2.27 -6.52
N PRO A 90 12.25 -2.44 -7.83
CA PRO A 90 13.25 -3.03 -8.71
C PRO A 90 14.44 -2.08 -8.89
N LEU A 91 15.64 -2.63 -8.86
CA LEU A 91 16.87 -1.93 -9.15
C LEU A 91 17.14 -1.93 -10.66
N LYS A 92 17.83 -0.92 -11.12
CA LYS A 92 18.29 -0.80 -12.50
C LYS A 92 19.78 -1.07 -12.56
N ASN A 93 20.20 -1.83 -13.56
CA ASN A 93 21.61 -2.03 -13.83
C ASN A 93 22.22 -0.70 -14.32
N THR A 94 23.22 -0.22 -13.61
CA THR A 94 23.91 1.04 -13.91
C THR A 94 25.17 0.85 -14.74
N GLY A 95 25.57 -0.39 -14.95
CA GLY A 95 26.79 -0.80 -15.64
C GLY A 95 27.76 -1.52 -14.70
N ALA A 96 28.74 -2.21 -15.26
CA ALA A 96 29.75 -2.96 -14.52
C ALA A 96 29.20 -3.94 -13.46
N GLY A 97 27.96 -4.38 -13.61
CA GLY A 97 27.31 -5.28 -12.66
C GLY A 97 26.79 -4.61 -11.38
N GLU A 98 26.79 -3.29 -11.34
CA GLU A 98 26.18 -2.53 -10.26
C GLU A 98 24.69 -2.28 -10.55
N TRP A 99 23.87 -2.45 -9.52
CA TRP A 99 22.44 -2.21 -9.56
C TRP A 99 22.07 -1.14 -8.54
N ALA A 100 21.20 -0.21 -8.94
CA ALA A 100 20.79 0.91 -8.09
C ALA A 100 19.31 1.24 -8.21
N VAL A 101 18.73 1.76 -7.12
CA VAL A 101 17.40 2.38 -7.09
C VAL A 101 17.40 3.54 -6.10
N ARG A 102 16.64 4.57 -6.39
CA ARG A 102 16.38 5.69 -5.49
C ARG A 102 14.97 5.63 -4.96
N LEU A 103 14.83 5.72 -3.67
CA LEU A 103 13.54 5.70 -2.98
C LEU A 103 13.44 6.92 -2.08
N MET A 104 12.24 7.49 -2.01
CA MET A 104 11.93 8.54 -1.05
C MET A 104 11.47 7.89 0.25
N LEU A 105 12.23 8.04 1.31
CA LEU A 105 11.95 7.48 2.62
C LEU A 105 11.91 8.58 3.68
N ARG A 106 10.98 8.44 4.60
CA ARG A 106 10.88 9.31 5.79
C ARG A 106 11.98 8.99 6.77
N SER A 107 12.26 9.92 7.67
CA SER A 107 13.14 9.65 8.80
C SER A 107 12.64 8.45 9.60
N GLY A 108 13.55 7.55 9.96
CA GLY A 108 13.22 6.32 10.66
C GLY A 108 14.27 5.24 10.49
N GLN A 109 14.01 4.11 11.10
CA GLN A 109 14.84 2.92 10.98
C GLN A 109 14.11 1.87 10.14
N TYR A 110 14.79 1.32 9.16
CA TYR A 110 14.23 0.36 8.22
C TYR A 110 15.10 -0.87 8.14
N GLU A 111 14.47 -2.01 8.16
CA GLU A 111 15.11 -3.28 7.86
C GLU A 111 14.90 -3.61 6.39
N TYR A 112 15.94 -4.10 5.72
CA TYR A 112 15.88 -4.43 4.31
C TYR A 112 16.82 -5.55 3.91
N ARG A 113 16.58 -6.11 2.74
CA ARG A 113 17.44 -7.07 2.05
C ARG A 113 17.38 -6.84 0.54
N PHE A 114 18.37 -7.31 -0.18
CA PHE A 114 18.30 -7.38 -1.64
C PHE A 114 17.74 -8.75 -2.07
N ALA A 115 16.82 -8.73 -3.01
CA ALA A 115 16.37 -9.93 -3.72
C ALA A 115 17.11 -9.98 -5.05
N VAL A 116 18.03 -10.89 -5.20
CA VAL A 116 18.85 -11.13 -6.40
C VAL A 116 18.39 -12.43 -7.03
N ASP A 117 17.81 -12.37 -8.22
CA ASP A 117 17.23 -13.54 -8.90
C ASP A 117 16.30 -14.36 -7.99
N GLY A 118 15.49 -13.68 -7.19
CA GLY A 118 14.56 -14.28 -6.22
C GLY A 118 15.19 -14.77 -4.91
N ARG A 119 16.49 -14.61 -4.71
CA ARG A 119 17.19 -14.97 -3.46
C ARG A 119 17.42 -13.74 -2.61
N LEU A 120 17.00 -13.81 -1.35
CA LEU A 120 17.26 -12.75 -0.40
C LEU A 120 18.70 -12.76 0.07
N ARG A 121 19.34 -11.60 0.02
CA ARG A 121 20.71 -11.37 0.50
C ARG A 121 20.76 -10.12 1.36
N GLU A 122 21.56 -10.15 2.40
CA GLU A 122 21.89 -8.96 3.18
C GLU A 122 22.77 -8.01 2.36
N ASP A 123 22.77 -6.74 2.74
CA ASP A 123 23.68 -5.75 2.16
C ASP A 123 25.02 -5.81 2.89
N PRO A 124 26.10 -6.20 2.21
CA PRO A 124 27.43 -6.25 2.84
C PRO A 124 27.97 -4.87 3.22
N ARG A 125 27.35 -3.80 2.71
CA ARG A 125 27.75 -2.41 3.01
C ARG A 125 26.93 -1.78 4.14
N ALA A 126 25.91 -2.48 4.63
CA ALA A 126 25.12 -1.98 5.74
C ALA A 126 25.97 -1.89 7.01
N SER A 127 25.86 -0.76 7.71
CA SER A 127 26.59 -0.54 8.96
C SER A 127 26.01 -1.31 10.15
N GLN A 128 24.77 -1.76 10.04
CA GLN A 128 24.06 -2.49 11.08
C GLN A 128 23.25 -3.63 10.49
N HIS A 129 23.18 -4.71 11.24
CA HIS A 129 22.39 -5.89 10.91
C HIS A 129 21.58 -6.34 12.12
N VAL A 130 20.40 -6.87 11.90
CA VAL A 130 19.52 -7.42 12.93
C VAL A 130 19.13 -8.85 12.56
N ALA A 131 19.18 -9.74 13.54
CA ALA A 131 18.73 -11.12 13.32
C ALA A 131 17.23 -11.17 13.09
N ASN A 132 16.80 -11.91 12.08
CA ASN A 132 15.40 -12.13 11.81
C ASN A 132 14.92 -13.48 12.40
N PRO A 133 13.61 -13.73 12.49
CA PRO A 133 13.08 -14.97 13.06
C PRO A 133 13.42 -16.25 12.29
N PHE A 134 13.99 -16.11 11.09
CA PHE A 134 14.36 -17.24 10.23
C PHE A 134 15.83 -17.66 10.37
N GLY A 135 16.57 -17.05 11.29
CA GLY A 135 17.98 -17.35 11.52
C GLY A 135 18.94 -16.66 10.55
N GLU A 136 18.45 -15.69 9.78
CA GLU A 136 19.23 -14.86 8.88
C GLU A 136 19.33 -13.43 9.41
N PHE A 137 20.10 -12.58 8.73
CA PHE A 137 20.23 -11.17 9.10
C PHE A 137 19.55 -10.26 8.08
N ASN A 138 18.87 -9.23 8.58
CA ASN A 138 18.41 -8.11 7.80
C ASN A 138 19.40 -6.95 7.96
N SER A 139 19.64 -6.24 6.89
CA SER A 139 20.39 -5.00 6.91
C SER A 139 19.55 -3.87 7.47
N VAL A 140 20.15 -2.97 8.23
CA VAL A 140 19.45 -1.85 8.85
C VAL A 140 19.89 -0.54 8.21
N LEU A 141 18.91 0.23 7.77
CA LEU A 141 19.06 1.59 7.28
C LEU A 141 18.48 2.57 8.30
N VAL A 142 19.28 3.53 8.73
CA VAL A 142 18.80 4.65 9.54
C VAL A 142 18.72 5.89 8.67
N VAL A 143 17.51 6.41 8.45
CA VAL A 143 17.28 7.67 7.77
C VAL A 143 17.15 8.75 8.85
N PRO A 144 18.11 9.67 8.96
CA PRO A 144 18.08 10.70 9.99
C PRO A 144 16.92 11.68 9.76
N LEU A 145 16.50 12.36 10.82
CA LEU A 145 15.60 13.48 10.65
C LEU A 145 16.34 14.58 9.90
N ALA A 146 15.76 15.06 8.80
CA ALA A 146 16.34 16.17 8.08
C ALA A 146 16.47 17.39 9.02
N ALA A 147 17.69 17.80 9.29
CA ALA A 147 17.94 19.01 10.07
C ALA A 147 17.44 20.19 9.24
N ARG A 148 16.41 20.87 9.74
CA ARG A 148 16.09 22.19 9.19
C ARG A 148 17.27 23.09 9.48
N THR A 149 18.04 23.37 8.47
CA THR A 149 18.95 24.51 8.54
C THR A 149 18.08 25.76 8.57
N SER A 150 17.76 26.23 9.77
CA SER A 150 17.29 27.59 9.95
C SER A 150 18.42 28.50 9.50
N LEU A 151 18.34 28.97 8.29
CA LEU A 151 19.10 30.15 7.92
C LEU A 151 18.48 31.32 8.69
N LEU A 152 19.16 31.71 9.72
CA LEU A 152 18.92 32.98 10.40
C LEU A 152 19.39 34.12 9.51
#